data_c224436a5ef030f88b4bf3c3cf4b0177
#
_entry.id   c224436a5ef030f88b4bf3c3cf4b0177
#
_cell.length_a   1.000
_cell.length_b   1.000
_cell.length_c   1.000
_cell.angle_alpha   90.00
_cell.angle_beta   90.00
_cell.angle_gamma   90.00
#
_symmetry.space_group_name_H-M   'P 1'
#
loop_
_entity.id
_entity.type
_entity.pdbx_description
1 polymer ?
#
loop_
_entity_poly.entity_id
_entity_poly.type
_entity_poly.pdbx_seq_one_letter_code
_entity_poly.pdbx_strand_id
1 'polypeptide(L)'
;MGLAGQQAFHVVLIKPAHYDDDGYPIQWFRSAIPSNTLACLNGLATDAERRSILGPDVQIQIHTFDETNRRIRPEKVISMISKRGGKALIGLVGVQSNQFPRAVDIARPFLKAGLPVCIGGFHVSGCIAMLPEWPKEMRDAQALGISFFAGEAEDGRLDQIVRDAWEGKLAPLYNYMDQLPTLQGEAVPILRQKHLRRTSGSLSSMDLGRGCPYQCSFCTIINVQGRKSRFRTADDLEKIIRENYAQKI
;
A
#
# COMPACT_ATOMS: atom_id res chain seq x y z
N MET A 1 20.24 -23.25 -7.47
CA MET A 1 20.04 -23.26 -8.94
C MET A 1 19.00 -22.20 -9.23
N GLY A 2 19.39 -21.02 -9.75
CA GLY A 2 18.44 -20.03 -10.25
C GLY A 2 17.85 -20.54 -11.55
N LEU A 3 16.52 -20.60 -11.63
CA LEU A 3 15.81 -20.96 -12.85
C LEU A 3 16.14 -19.87 -13.91
N ALA A 4 16.98 -20.21 -14.86
CA ALA A 4 17.24 -19.38 -16.02
C ALA A 4 15.94 -19.26 -16.83
N GLY A 5 15.32 -18.08 -16.87
CA GLY A 5 14.13 -17.78 -17.67
C GLY A 5 12.97 -17.10 -16.93
N GLN A 6 12.95 -17.08 -15.59
CA GLN A 6 11.85 -16.49 -14.85
C GLN A 6 11.96 -14.95 -14.82
N GLN A 7 10.91 -14.26 -15.31
CA GLN A 7 10.85 -12.80 -15.27
C GLN A 7 10.51 -12.32 -13.85
N ALA A 8 11.12 -11.22 -13.40
CA ALA A 8 10.81 -10.63 -12.12
C ALA A 8 9.88 -9.41 -12.29
N PHE A 9 8.83 -9.34 -11.46
CA PHE A 9 7.99 -8.16 -11.30
C PHE A 9 8.05 -7.66 -9.86
N HIS A 10 8.36 -6.39 -9.68
CA HIS A 10 8.54 -5.81 -8.35
C HIS A 10 7.28 -5.06 -7.89
N VAL A 11 6.69 -5.47 -6.78
CA VAL A 11 5.65 -4.71 -6.07
C VAL A 11 6.33 -3.95 -4.93
N VAL A 12 6.45 -2.64 -5.08
CA VAL A 12 7.12 -1.76 -4.11
C VAL A 12 6.07 -0.95 -3.38
N LEU A 13 5.86 -1.22 -2.10
CA LEU A 13 4.90 -0.55 -1.24
C LEU A 13 5.63 0.42 -0.31
N ILE A 14 5.32 1.70 -0.42
CA ILE A 14 5.95 2.76 0.36
C ILE A 14 4.87 3.53 1.12
N LYS A 15 4.95 3.53 2.45
CA LYS A 15 4.20 4.47 3.28
C LYS A 15 5.04 5.73 3.44
N PRO A 16 4.60 6.88 2.91
CA PRO A 16 5.35 8.12 3.02
C PRO A 16 5.31 8.68 4.45
N ALA A 17 6.32 9.45 4.82
CA ALA A 17 6.29 10.37 5.95
C ALA A 17 5.46 11.62 5.57
N HIS A 18 5.47 12.63 6.40
CA HIS A 18 4.99 13.98 6.08
C HIS A 18 6.09 14.99 6.36
N TYR A 19 5.93 16.19 5.84
CA TYR A 19 6.87 17.28 6.10
C TYR A 19 6.55 17.96 7.43
N ASP A 20 7.60 18.45 8.08
CA ASP A 20 7.48 19.44 9.16
C ASP A 20 7.28 20.86 8.58
N ASP A 21 7.18 21.84 9.46
CA ASP A 21 6.96 23.24 9.08
C ASP A 21 8.16 23.86 8.32
N ASP A 22 9.35 23.27 8.46
CA ASP A 22 10.58 23.67 7.75
C ASP A 22 10.77 22.94 6.41
N GLY A 23 9.85 22.01 6.06
CA GLY A 23 9.85 21.24 4.81
C GLY A 23 10.73 19.98 4.84
N TYR A 24 11.13 19.50 6.00
CA TYR A 24 11.88 18.25 6.14
C TYR A 24 10.95 17.07 6.42
N PRO A 25 11.20 15.88 5.82
CA PRO A 25 10.41 14.68 6.14
C PRO A 25 10.61 14.28 7.60
N ILE A 26 9.53 14.15 8.36
CA ILE A 26 9.59 13.69 9.75
C ILE A 26 9.90 12.20 9.78
N GLN A 27 11.04 11.88 10.37
CA GLN A 27 11.55 10.51 10.49
C GLN A 27 12.04 10.23 11.91
N TRP A 28 11.80 9.01 12.36
CA TRP A 28 12.22 8.54 13.67
C TRP A 28 13.22 7.39 13.53
N PHE A 29 14.14 7.25 14.46
CA PHE A 29 15.03 6.09 14.50
C PHE A 29 14.22 4.77 14.57
N ARG A 30 13.11 4.80 15.33
CA ARG A 30 12.10 3.74 15.38
C ARG A 30 10.71 4.37 15.43
N SER A 31 9.76 3.84 14.67
CA SER A 31 8.36 4.22 14.82
C SER A 31 7.75 3.55 16.05
N ALA A 32 6.72 4.16 16.64
CA ALA A 32 6.07 3.61 17.85
C ALA A 32 5.38 2.26 17.54
N ILE A 33 4.63 2.20 16.45
CA ILE A 33 3.88 1.00 16.03
C ILE A 33 4.16 0.71 14.55
N PRO A 34 4.04 -0.57 14.11
CA PRO A 34 4.12 -0.92 12.69
C PRO A 34 2.90 -0.39 11.93
N SER A 35 3.08 -0.18 10.63
CA SER A 35 2.00 0.28 9.76
C SER A 35 1.04 -0.86 9.42
N ASN A 36 -0.23 -0.74 9.87
CA ASN A 36 -1.28 -1.68 9.53
C ASN A 36 -1.55 -1.73 8.02
N THR A 37 -1.57 -0.57 7.35
CA THR A 37 -1.74 -0.50 5.89
C THR A 37 -0.66 -1.28 5.14
N LEU A 38 0.62 -1.14 5.54
CA LEU A 38 1.69 -1.92 4.94
C LEU A 38 1.55 -3.42 5.23
N ALA A 39 1.05 -3.79 6.42
CA ALA A 39 0.81 -5.19 6.76
C ALA A 39 -0.29 -5.80 5.89
N CYS A 40 -1.43 -5.12 5.73
CA CYS A 40 -2.54 -5.55 4.88
C CYS A 40 -2.08 -5.73 3.43
N LEU A 41 -1.48 -4.71 2.83
CA LEU A 41 -1.06 -4.75 1.44
C LEU A 41 0.09 -5.72 1.19
N ASN A 42 1.02 -5.89 2.15
CA ASN A 42 2.05 -6.92 2.06
C ASN A 42 1.44 -8.33 2.12
N GLY A 43 0.42 -8.54 2.94
CA GLY A 43 -0.32 -9.80 3.00
C GLY A 43 -1.01 -10.11 1.67
N LEU A 44 -1.77 -9.16 1.12
CA LEU A 44 -2.43 -9.28 -0.19
C LEU A 44 -1.41 -9.54 -1.32
N ALA A 45 -0.30 -8.80 -1.35
CA ALA A 45 0.74 -9.00 -2.36
C ALA A 45 1.44 -10.37 -2.23
N THR A 46 1.64 -10.86 -0.99
CA THR A 46 2.20 -12.19 -0.74
C THR A 46 1.24 -13.30 -1.17
N ASP A 47 -0.06 -13.10 -0.97
CA ASP A 47 -1.08 -14.02 -1.46
C ASP A 47 -1.16 -14.02 -3.00
N ALA A 48 -1.08 -12.86 -3.63
CA ALA A 48 -1.02 -12.70 -5.07
C ALA A 48 0.21 -13.41 -5.69
N GLU A 49 1.37 -13.31 -5.05
CA GLU A 49 2.61 -14.04 -5.44
C GLU A 49 2.40 -15.55 -5.30
N ARG A 50 1.87 -16.02 -4.17
CA ARG A 50 1.62 -17.44 -3.93
C ARG A 50 0.65 -18.05 -4.96
N ARG A 51 -0.37 -17.30 -5.39
CA ARG A 51 -1.33 -17.68 -6.43
C ARG A 51 -0.79 -17.52 -7.85
N SER A 52 0.45 -17.00 -8.01
CA SER A 52 1.10 -16.78 -9.31
C SER A 52 0.21 -15.99 -10.28
N ILE A 53 -0.39 -14.89 -9.84
CA ILE A 53 -1.41 -14.12 -10.59
C ILE A 53 -0.91 -13.56 -11.93
N LEU A 54 0.41 -13.47 -12.12
CA LEU A 54 1.05 -13.03 -13.38
C LEU A 54 1.51 -14.22 -14.24
N GLY A 55 1.15 -15.45 -13.84
CA GLY A 55 1.59 -16.69 -14.51
C GLY A 55 2.80 -17.32 -13.84
N PRO A 56 3.07 -18.61 -14.16
CA PRO A 56 4.13 -19.40 -13.50
C PRO A 56 5.55 -18.93 -13.84
N ASP A 57 5.72 -18.23 -14.95
CA ASP A 57 7.03 -17.76 -15.42
C ASP A 57 7.41 -16.38 -14.85
N VAL A 58 6.53 -15.75 -14.04
CA VAL A 58 6.76 -14.43 -13.44
C VAL A 58 6.83 -14.53 -11.93
N GLN A 59 7.99 -14.17 -11.37
CA GLN A 59 8.17 -14.06 -9.93
C GLN A 59 7.81 -12.66 -9.43
N ILE A 60 6.79 -12.55 -8.58
CA ILE A 60 6.47 -11.29 -7.90
C ILE A 60 7.43 -11.11 -6.72
N GLN A 61 8.18 -10.00 -6.69
CA GLN A 61 9.08 -9.63 -5.60
C GLN A 61 8.52 -8.46 -4.82
N ILE A 62 8.23 -8.66 -3.53
CA ILE A 62 7.55 -7.67 -2.69
C ILE A 62 8.57 -6.92 -1.84
N HIS A 63 8.50 -5.59 -1.89
CA HIS A 63 9.34 -4.67 -1.13
C HIS A 63 8.46 -3.70 -0.35
N THR A 64 8.63 -3.63 0.96
CA THR A 64 7.88 -2.71 1.83
C THR A 64 8.82 -1.71 2.49
N PHE A 65 8.40 -0.45 2.53
CA PHE A 65 9.14 0.65 3.14
C PHE A 65 8.19 1.53 3.95
N ASP A 66 8.52 1.75 5.22
CA ASP A 66 7.88 2.78 6.05
C ASP A 66 8.85 3.96 6.17
N GLU A 67 8.54 5.09 5.53
CA GLU A 67 9.42 6.25 5.55
C GLU A 67 9.49 6.91 6.92
N THR A 68 8.53 6.65 7.79
CA THR A 68 8.56 7.20 9.16
C THR A 68 9.74 6.68 9.99
N ASN A 69 10.33 5.52 9.62
CA ASN A 69 11.48 4.93 10.31
C ASN A 69 12.63 4.52 9.39
N ARG A 70 12.52 4.82 8.08
CA ARG A 70 13.56 4.47 7.11
C ARG A 70 13.56 5.43 5.94
N ARG A 71 14.61 6.23 5.80
CA ARG A 71 14.77 7.12 4.64
C ARG A 71 14.66 6.36 3.32
N ILE A 72 13.75 6.81 2.46
CA ILE A 72 13.59 6.31 1.10
C ILE A 72 14.63 6.96 0.20
N ARG A 73 15.28 6.14 -0.61
CA ARG A 73 16.22 6.57 -1.65
C ARG A 73 15.74 6.00 -2.98
N PRO A 74 14.90 6.73 -3.74
CA PRO A 74 14.31 6.24 -4.97
C PRO A 74 15.34 5.67 -5.95
N GLU A 75 16.50 6.30 -6.06
CA GLU A 75 17.57 5.90 -6.98
C GLU A 75 18.09 4.47 -6.68
N LYS A 76 18.16 4.12 -5.38
CA LYS A 76 18.57 2.76 -4.96
C LYS A 76 17.49 1.72 -5.29
N VAL A 77 16.22 2.10 -5.15
CA VAL A 77 15.09 1.22 -5.49
C VAL A 77 15.01 1.02 -6.99
N ILE A 78 15.14 2.10 -7.78
CA ILE A 78 15.20 2.05 -9.25
C ILE A 78 16.35 1.16 -9.72
N SER A 79 17.56 1.35 -9.18
CA SER A 79 18.71 0.52 -9.50
C SER A 79 18.49 -0.96 -9.16
N MET A 80 17.83 -1.26 -8.04
CA MET A 80 17.48 -2.63 -7.66
C MET A 80 16.51 -3.26 -8.65
N ILE A 81 15.48 -2.53 -9.07
CA ILE A 81 14.48 -2.98 -10.05
C ILE A 81 15.15 -3.24 -11.41
N SER A 82 15.94 -2.29 -11.90
CA SER A 82 16.62 -2.39 -13.20
C SER A 82 17.55 -3.61 -13.29
N LYS A 83 18.24 -3.97 -12.22
CA LYS A 83 19.13 -5.14 -12.15
C LYS A 83 18.41 -6.48 -12.20
N ARG A 84 17.07 -6.51 -12.01
CA ARG A 84 16.28 -7.73 -11.85
C ARG A 84 15.05 -7.78 -12.74
N GLY A 85 15.14 -7.25 -13.96
CA GLY A 85 14.06 -7.34 -14.95
C GLY A 85 13.36 -6.03 -15.28
N GLY A 86 13.56 -4.97 -14.50
CA GLY A 86 13.14 -3.60 -14.83
C GLY A 86 11.64 -3.29 -14.74
N LYS A 87 10.75 -4.26 -14.48
CA LYS A 87 9.32 -4.05 -14.36
C LYS A 87 8.88 -3.95 -12.89
N ALA A 88 8.03 -2.99 -12.56
CA ALA A 88 7.55 -2.80 -11.20
C ALA A 88 6.21 -2.06 -11.16
N LEU A 89 5.52 -2.16 -10.03
CA LEU A 89 4.49 -1.26 -9.55
C LEU A 89 5.01 -0.54 -8.31
N ILE A 90 4.98 0.79 -8.31
CA ILE A 90 5.30 1.59 -7.13
C ILE A 90 3.98 2.04 -6.49
N GLY A 91 3.67 1.50 -5.32
CA GLY A 91 2.50 1.87 -4.52
C GLY A 91 2.90 2.83 -3.39
N LEU A 92 2.40 4.08 -3.41
CA LEU A 92 2.43 5.00 -2.28
C LEU A 92 1.15 4.75 -1.48
N VAL A 93 1.27 4.18 -0.28
CA VAL A 93 0.15 3.53 0.39
C VAL A 93 -0.20 4.15 1.74
N GLY A 94 -1.49 4.12 2.10
CA GLY A 94 -1.97 4.67 3.35
C GLY A 94 -1.80 6.19 3.45
N VAL A 95 -1.78 6.86 2.31
CA VAL A 95 -1.48 8.29 2.22
C VAL A 95 -2.60 9.12 2.85
N GLN A 96 -2.24 9.89 3.87
CA GLN A 96 -3.09 10.91 4.50
C GLN A 96 -2.86 12.28 3.87
N SER A 97 -3.72 13.28 4.18
CA SER A 97 -3.65 14.59 3.53
C SER A 97 -2.31 15.30 3.75
N ASN A 98 -1.75 15.25 4.95
CA ASN A 98 -0.44 15.81 5.26
C ASN A 98 0.73 15.02 4.63
N GLN A 99 0.50 13.78 4.20
CA GLN A 99 1.51 12.93 3.54
C GLN A 99 1.47 13.06 2.01
N PHE A 100 0.39 13.59 1.44
CA PHE A 100 0.19 13.62 -0.01
C PHE A 100 1.29 14.39 -0.75
N PRO A 101 1.72 15.60 -0.31
CA PRO A 101 2.84 16.30 -0.96
C PRO A 101 4.11 15.44 -0.99
N ARG A 102 4.44 14.78 0.13
CA ARG A 102 5.59 13.90 0.21
C ARG A 102 5.46 12.68 -0.71
N ALA A 103 4.26 12.10 -0.80
CA ALA A 103 3.99 10.98 -1.71
C ALA A 103 4.27 11.37 -3.17
N VAL A 104 3.82 12.55 -3.60
CA VAL A 104 4.08 13.06 -4.95
C VAL A 104 5.58 13.26 -5.20
N ASP A 105 6.33 13.81 -4.23
CA ASP A 105 7.77 14.00 -4.38
C ASP A 105 8.53 12.67 -4.47
N ILE A 106 8.11 11.65 -3.71
CA ILE A 106 8.65 10.29 -3.84
C ILE A 106 8.32 9.69 -5.22
N ALA A 107 7.13 9.96 -5.76
CA ALA A 107 6.67 9.43 -7.04
C ALA A 107 7.50 9.94 -8.23
N ARG A 108 7.87 11.23 -8.22
CA ARG A 108 8.56 11.90 -9.36
C ARG A 108 9.78 11.15 -9.90
N PRO A 109 10.76 10.71 -9.08
CA PRO A 109 11.91 9.95 -9.57
C PRO A 109 11.53 8.62 -10.25
N PHE A 110 10.51 7.94 -9.73
CA PHE A 110 10.04 6.68 -10.31
C PHE A 110 9.36 6.89 -11.65
N LEU A 111 8.49 7.90 -11.76
CA LEU A 111 7.86 8.30 -13.02
C LEU A 111 8.92 8.70 -14.07
N LYS A 112 9.94 9.48 -13.66
CA LYS A 112 11.06 9.84 -14.54
C LYS A 112 11.83 8.61 -15.04
N ALA A 113 11.87 7.55 -14.25
CA ALA A 113 12.48 6.27 -14.63
C ALA A 113 11.55 5.36 -15.44
N GLY A 114 10.35 5.83 -15.82
CA GLY A 114 9.36 5.05 -16.58
C GLY A 114 8.64 3.98 -15.77
N LEU A 115 8.69 4.04 -14.43
CA LEU A 115 8.02 3.09 -13.55
C LEU A 115 6.61 3.59 -13.20
N PRO A 116 5.56 2.76 -13.34
CA PRO A 116 4.20 3.12 -12.99
C PRO A 116 4.05 3.35 -11.48
N VAL A 117 3.36 4.42 -11.10
CA VAL A 117 3.11 4.81 -9.72
C VAL A 117 1.62 4.89 -9.45
N CYS A 118 1.17 4.28 -8.36
CA CYS A 118 -0.20 4.37 -7.86
C CYS A 118 -0.20 4.90 -6.42
N ILE A 119 -1.02 5.92 -6.15
CA ILE A 119 -1.21 6.48 -4.79
C ILE A 119 -2.59 6.08 -4.28
N GLY A 120 -2.64 5.49 -3.08
CA GLY A 120 -3.88 5.14 -2.40
C GLY A 120 -3.82 5.46 -0.91
N GLY A 121 -5.01 5.65 -0.32
CA GLY A 121 -5.15 5.95 1.09
C GLY A 121 -6.29 6.93 1.39
N PHE A 122 -6.36 7.38 2.64
CA PHE A 122 -7.46 8.22 3.11
C PHE A 122 -7.55 9.59 2.40
N HIS A 123 -6.43 10.16 1.93
CA HIS A 123 -6.48 11.41 1.16
C HIS A 123 -7.24 11.20 -0.16
N VAL A 124 -6.82 10.24 -0.97
CA VAL A 124 -7.46 9.97 -2.28
C VAL A 124 -8.92 9.56 -2.09
N SER A 125 -9.17 8.58 -1.23
CA SER A 125 -10.52 8.07 -0.96
C SER A 125 -11.43 9.15 -0.36
N GLY A 126 -10.91 9.95 0.57
CA GLY A 126 -11.66 11.04 1.21
C GLY A 126 -11.99 12.16 0.25
N CYS A 127 -11.06 12.58 -0.60
CA CYS A 127 -11.32 13.59 -1.62
C CYS A 127 -12.42 13.15 -2.60
N ILE A 128 -12.36 11.88 -3.05
CA ILE A 128 -13.36 11.33 -3.97
C ILE A 128 -14.74 11.20 -3.30
N ALA A 129 -14.78 10.79 -2.03
CA ALA A 129 -16.04 10.60 -1.30
C ALA A 129 -16.70 11.87 -0.83
N MET A 130 -15.93 12.92 -0.57
CA MET A 130 -16.42 14.08 0.20
C MET A 130 -16.39 15.41 -0.57
N LEU A 131 -15.67 15.49 -1.68
CA LEU A 131 -15.53 16.72 -2.45
C LEU A 131 -16.26 16.62 -3.79
N PRO A 132 -16.93 17.69 -4.24
CA PRO A 132 -17.62 17.70 -5.54
C PRO A 132 -16.64 17.64 -6.71
N GLU A 133 -15.43 18.12 -6.53
CA GLU A 133 -14.36 18.10 -7.54
C GLU A 133 -13.03 17.71 -6.89
N TRP A 134 -12.14 17.15 -7.70
CA TRP A 134 -10.80 16.81 -7.24
C TRP A 134 -10.01 18.07 -6.89
N PRO A 135 -9.29 18.07 -5.76
CA PRO A 135 -8.40 19.17 -5.41
C PRO A 135 -7.33 19.38 -6.49
N LYS A 136 -6.84 20.61 -6.58
CA LYS A 136 -5.80 20.98 -7.57
C LYS A 136 -4.57 20.06 -7.48
N GLU A 137 -4.11 19.76 -6.27
CA GLU A 137 -2.95 18.90 -6.04
C GLU A 137 -3.14 17.48 -6.59
N MET A 138 -4.34 16.92 -6.57
CA MET A 138 -4.63 15.62 -7.18
C MET A 138 -4.65 15.71 -8.71
N ARG A 139 -5.25 16.77 -9.28
CA ARG A 139 -5.23 16.97 -10.74
C ARG A 139 -3.80 17.16 -11.25
N ASP A 140 -2.99 17.95 -10.55
CA ASP A 140 -1.58 18.16 -10.89
C ASP A 140 -0.78 16.85 -10.80
N ALA A 141 -1.02 16.04 -9.77
CA ALA A 141 -0.36 14.74 -9.61
C ALA A 141 -0.78 13.74 -10.71
N GLN A 142 -2.05 13.72 -11.10
CA GLN A 142 -2.52 12.90 -12.22
C GLN A 142 -1.87 13.33 -13.54
N ALA A 143 -1.73 14.64 -13.77
CA ALA A 143 -1.06 15.17 -14.96
C ALA A 143 0.43 14.77 -15.04
N LEU A 144 1.07 14.41 -13.91
CA LEU A 144 2.41 13.82 -13.88
C LEU A 144 2.42 12.33 -14.27
N GLY A 145 1.27 11.70 -14.47
CA GLY A 145 1.15 10.27 -14.76
C GLY A 145 0.96 9.38 -13.54
N ILE A 146 0.60 9.95 -12.38
CA ILE A 146 0.26 9.19 -11.19
C ILE A 146 -1.15 8.63 -11.33
N SER A 147 -1.29 7.32 -11.09
CA SER A 147 -2.59 6.66 -10.93
C SER A 147 -3.08 6.78 -9.50
N PHE A 148 -4.40 6.79 -9.31
CA PHE A 148 -5.01 6.83 -7.99
C PHE A 148 -5.80 5.57 -7.69
N PHE A 149 -5.82 5.18 -6.40
CA PHE A 149 -6.63 4.11 -5.87
C PHE A 149 -7.50 4.62 -4.73
N ALA A 150 -8.82 4.51 -4.89
CA ALA A 150 -9.81 4.84 -3.88
C ALA A 150 -10.56 3.60 -3.41
N GLY A 151 -10.68 3.44 -2.10
CA GLY A 151 -11.31 2.28 -1.47
C GLY A 151 -10.33 1.33 -0.80
N GLU A 152 -10.73 0.09 -0.65
CA GLU A 152 -9.98 -0.97 0.02
C GLU A 152 -9.47 -1.99 -1.01
N ALA A 153 -8.28 -2.54 -0.79
CA ALA A 153 -7.52 -3.29 -1.81
C ALA A 153 -7.84 -4.80 -1.86
N GLU A 154 -8.69 -5.26 -0.97
CA GLU A 154 -9.19 -6.63 -0.88
C GLU A 154 -10.09 -6.99 -2.09
N ASP A 155 -10.71 -8.17 -2.09
CA ASP A 155 -11.56 -8.68 -3.18
C ASP A 155 -10.86 -8.74 -4.55
N GLY A 156 -9.55 -9.06 -4.57
CA GLY A 156 -8.78 -9.17 -5.81
C GLY A 156 -8.43 -7.85 -6.50
N ARG A 157 -8.71 -6.70 -5.88
CA ARG A 157 -8.44 -5.37 -6.47
C ARG A 157 -6.95 -5.08 -6.56
N LEU A 158 -6.15 -5.52 -5.57
CA LEU A 158 -4.70 -5.44 -5.68
C LEU A 158 -4.18 -6.29 -6.84
N ASP A 159 -4.75 -7.48 -7.05
CA ASP A 159 -4.38 -8.34 -8.18
C ASP A 159 -4.59 -7.65 -9.52
N GLN A 160 -5.73 -6.96 -9.67
CA GLN A 160 -6.02 -6.21 -10.89
C GLN A 160 -4.97 -5.13 -11.16
N ILE A 161 -4.64 -4.31 -10.16
CA ILE A 161 -3.62 -3.25 -10.33
C ILE A 161 -2.26 -3.84 -10.66
N VAL A 162 -1.89 -4.96 -10.05
CA VAL A 162 -0.64 -5.66 -10.30
C VAL A 162 -0.60 -6.19 -11.74
N ARG A 163 -1.70 -6.77 -12.26
CA ARG A 163 -1.80 -7.20 -13.66
C ARG A 163 -1.74 -6.04 -14.63
N ASP A 164 -2.51 -4.98 -14.37
CA ASP A 164 -2.53 -3.79 -15.23
C ASP A 164 -1.14 -3.12 -15.30
N ALA A 165 -0.44 -3.05 -14.17
CA ALA A 165 0.93 -2.53 -14.13
C ALA A 165 1.92 -3.44 -14.88
N TRP A 166 1.77 -4.77 -14.78
CA TRP A 166 2.56 -5.73 -15.54
C TRP A 166 2.37 -5.57 -17.05
N GLU A 167 1.13 -5.36 -17.47
CA GLU A 167 0.74 -5.17 -18.89
C GLU A 167 0.97 -3.75 -19.40
N GLY A 168 1.37 -2.80 -18.54
CA GLY A 168 1.55 -1.40 -18.91
C GLY A 168 0.24 -0.65 -19.17
N LYS A 169 -0.86 -1.09 -18.55
CA LYS A 169 -2.23 -0.56 -18.73
C LYS A 169 -2.79 0.06 -17.46
N LEU A 170 -1.93 0.57 -16.57
CA LEU A 170 -2.39 1.14 -15.31
C LEU A 170 -3.41 2.26 -15.57
N ALA A 171 -4.63 2.11 -15.05
CA ALA A 171 -5.69 3.10 -15.21
C ALA A 171 -5.38 4.38 -14.41
N PRO A 172 -5.81 5.56 -14.87
CA PRO A 172 -5.62 6.80 -14.12
C PRO A 172 -6.30 6.81 -12.75
N LEU A 173 -7.40 6.07 -12.61
CA LEU A 173 -8.16 5.91 -11.36
C LEU A 173 -8.74 4.51 -11.25
N TYR A 174 -8.55 3.89 -10.10
CA TYR A 174 -9.29 2.73 -9.61
C TYR A 174 -10.21 3.19 -8.48
N ASN A 175 -11.52 3.20 -8.71
CA ASN A 175 -12.49 3.65 -7.73
C ASN A 175 -13.40 2.50 -7.30
N TYR A 176 -13.25 2.06 -6.04
CA TYR A 176 -14.03 1.01 -5.40
C TYR A 176 -14.79 1.51 -4.17
N MET A 177 -15.06 2.80 -4.11
CA MET A 177 -15.70 3.42 -2.94
C MET A 177 -17.10 2.91 -2.66
N ASP A 178 -17.84 2.49 -3.72
CA ASP A 178 -19.21 1.98 -3.59
C ASP A 178 -19.27 0.48 -3.23
N GLN A 179 -18.13 -0.20 -3.17
CA GLN A 179 -18.04 -1.63 -2.95
C GLN A 179 -17.07 -1.94 -1.80
N LEU A 180 -17.58 -2.04 -0.59
CA LEU A 180 -16.78 -2.35 0.58
C LEU A 180 -16.60 -3.87 0.73
N PRO A 181 -15.36 -4.40 0.87
CA PRO A 181 -15.11 -5.83 1.04
C PRO A 181 -15.62 -6.34 2.38
N THR A 182 -15.91 -7.64 2.48
CA THR A 182 -16.35 -8.27 3.74
C THR A 182 -15.23 -8.41 4.75
N LEU A 183 -14.00 -8.48 4.33
CA LEU A 183 -12.76 -8.80 5.07
C LEU A 183 -12.65 -10.27 5.48
N GLN A 184 -13.70 -11.08 5.33
CA GLN A 184 -13.71 -12.49 5.71
C GLN A 184 -12.96 -13.33 4.67
N GLY A 185 -12.04 -14.18 5.14
CA GLY A 185 -11.24 -15.03 4.28
C GLY A 185 -10.12 -14.32 3.49
N GLU A 186 -9.99 -13.01 3.68
CA GLU A 186 -8.94 -12.23 3.03
C GLU A 186 -7.55 -12.56 3.57
N ALA A 187 -6.53 -12.27 2.76
CA ALA A 187 -5.14 -12.53 3.09
C ALA A 187 -4.75 -11.95 4.46
N VAL A 188 -3.91 -12.68 5.17
CA VAL A 188 -3.44 -12.29 6.51
C VAL A 188 -2.58 -11.03 6.44
N PRO A 189 -2.93 -9.96 7.17
CA PRO A 189 -2.07 -8.80 7.33
C PRO A 189 -0.77 -9.19 8.03
N ILE A 190 0.36 -9.04 7.34
CA ILE A 190 1.65 -9.48 7.87
C ILE A 190 2.80 -8.59 7.40
N LEU A 191 3.74 -8.30 8.30
CA LEU A 191 5.02 -7.69 7.99
C LEU A 191 6.16 -8.63 8.38
N ARG A 192 7.19 -8.69 7.56
CA ARG A 192 8.38 -9.48 7.89
C ARG A 192 9.11 -8.89 9.10
N GLN A 193 9.71 -9.73 9.94
CA GLN A 193 10.43 -9.35 11.17
C GLN A 193 11.45 -8.20 10.95
N LYS A 194 12.12 -8.15 9.79
CA LYS A 194 13.07 -7.06 9.48
C LYS A 194 12.45 -5.65 9.49
N HIS A 195 11.12 -5.53 9.23
CA HIS A 195 10.40 -4.26 9.28
C HIS A 195 10.01 -3.94 10.73
N LEU A 196 9.59 -4.95 11.49
CA LEU A 196 9.19 -4.81 12.90
C LEU A 196 10.36 -4.42 13.81
N ARG A 197 11.59 -4.84 13.50
CA ARG A 197 12.80 -4.39 14.22
C ARG A 197 13.05 -2.87 14.17
N ARG A 198 12.35 -2.16 13.30
CA ARG A 198 12.39 -0.70 13.20
C ARG A 198 11.22 -0.02 13.92
N THR A 199 10.43 -0.77 14.66
CA THR A 199 9.44 -0.23 15.60
C THR A 199 9.95 -0.32 17.03
N SER A 200 9.30 0.35 17.97
CA SER A 200 9.74 0.44 19.37
C SER A 200 9.52 -0.83 20.19
N GLY A 201 9.03 -1.91 19.58
CA GLY A 201 8.79 -3.19 20.26
C GLY A 201 8.78 -4.36 19.30
N SER A 202 8.55 -5.55 19.83
CA SER A 202 8.29 -6.79 19.05
C SER A 202 6.81 -6.93 18.71
N LEU A 203 6.05 -5.83 18.74
CA LEU A 203 4.62 -5.83 18.56
C LEU A 203 4.27 -5.78 17.08
N SER A 204 3.29 -6.59 16.69
CA SER A 204 2.62 -6.49 15.40
C SER A 204 1.37 -5.63 15.51
N SER A 205 0.81 -5.21 14.37
CA SER A 205 -0.54 -4.66 14.29
C SER A 205 -1.48 -5.71 13.71
N MET A 206 -2.73 -5.71 14.16
CA MET A 206 -3.76 -6.59 13.64
C MET A 206 -4.91 -5.78 13.06
N ASP A 207 -5.31 -6.12 11.84
CA ASP A 207 -6.49 -5.57 11.19
C ASP A 207 -7.71 -6.44 11.53
N LEU A 208 -8.41 -6.09 12.61
CA LEU A 208 -9.55 -6.86 13.13
C LEU A 208 -10.85 -6.53 12.43
N GLY A 209 -10.98 -5.31 11.95
CA GLY A 209 -12.19 -4.84 11.28
C GLY A 209 -12.11 -3.37 10.87
N ARG A 210 -13.05 -2.96 10.05
CA ARG A 210 -13.13 -1.59 9.48
C ARG A 210 -14.56 -1.09 9.44
N GLY A 211 -14.71 0.22 9.24
CA GLY A 211 -16.00 0.91 9.28
C GLY A 211 -16.36 1.35 10.70
N CYS A 212 -17.33 2.26 10.81
CA CYS A 212 -17.74 2.82 12.09
C CYS A 212 -19.22 3.21 12.06
N PRO A 213 -20.05 2.75 13.04
CA PRO A 213 -21.47 3.06 13.07
C PRO A 213 -21.78 4.47 13.58
N TYR A 214 -20.80 5.17 14.14
CA TYR A 214 -20.98 6.53 14.65
C TYR A 214 -21.09 7.55 13.51
N GLN A 215 -21.70 8.71 13.81
CA GLN A 215 -21.98 9.76 12.82
C GLN A 215 -21.19 11.05 13.11
N CYS A 216 -19.92 10.96 13.46
CA CYS A 216 -19.08 12.12 13.72
C CYS A 216 -18.94 12.95 12.44
N SER A 217 -19.35 14.23 12.47
CA SER A 217 -19.39 15.11 11.29
C SER A 217 -18.00 15.38 10.67
N PHE A 218 -16.94 15.28 11.46
CA PHE A 218 -15.56 15.51 11.04
C PHE A 218 -14.84 14.25 10.55
N CYS A 219 -15.46 13.07 10.63
CA CYS A 219 -14.76 11.81 10.48
C CYS A 219 -14.76 11.31 9.03
N THR A 220 -13.57 11.16 8.45
CA THR A 220 -13.39 10.59 7.11
C THR A 220 -13.70 9.09 7.04
N ILE A 221 -13.54 8.35 8.15
CA ILE A 221 -13.72 6.89 8.18
C ILE A 221 -15.10 6.47 7.71
N ILE A 222 -16.15 7.12 8.19
CA ILE A 222 -17.54 6.78 7.83
C ILE A 222 -17.85 6.99 6.36
N ASN A 223 -17.14 7.87 5.68
CA ASN A 223 -17.29 8.16 4.27
C ASN A 223 -16.41 7.26 3.38
N VAL A 224 -15.29 6.77 3.91
CA VAL A 224 -14.32 5.94 3.17
C VAL A 224 -14.51 4.45 3.45
N GLN A 225 -14.73 4.06 4.71
CA GLN A 225 -14.84 2.66 5.13
C GLN A 225 -16.28 2.24 5.49
N GLY A 226 -17.23 3.16 5.33
CA GLY A 226 -18.66 2.90 5.54
C GLY A 226 -19.14 3.04 6.99
N ARG A 227 -20.46 3.05 7.14
CA ARG A 227 -21.18 3.27 8.39
C ARG A 227 -21.56 1.98 9.12
N LYS A 228 -21.03 0.83 8.70
CA LYS A 228 -21.21 -0.47 9.35
C LYS A 228 -19.85 -1.04 9.69
N SER A 229 -19.69 -1.51 10.90
CA SER A 229 -18.48 -2.26 11.28
C SER A 229 -18.47 -3.60 10.55
N ARG A 230 -17.37 -3.91 9.87
CA ARG A 230 -17.09 -5.16 9.19
C ARG A 230 -15.93 -5.82 9.90
N PHE A 231 -16.03 -7.09 10.24
CA PHE A 231 -15.04 -7.81 11.03
C PHE A 231 -14.52 -9.02 10.27
N ARG A 232 -13.29 -9.39 10.55
CA ARG A 232 -12.73 -10.69 10.20
C ARG A 232 -13.40 -11.76 11.06
N THR A 233 -13.42 -13.01 10.57
CA THR A 233 -13.90 -14.14 11.35
C THR A 233 -12.93 -14.53 12.47
N ALA A 234 -13.37 -15.33 13.44
CA ALA A 234 -12.49 -15.89 14.47
C ALA A 234 -11.35 -16.71 13.85
N ASP A 235 -11.65 -17.48 12.80
CA ASP A 235 -10.64 -18.28 12.09
C ASP A 235 -9.60 -17.40 11.38
N ASP A 236 -10.01 -16.25 10.82
CA ASP A 236 -9.07 -15.29 10.25
C ASP A 236 -8.15 -14.70 11.32
N LEU A 237 -8.69 -14.39 12.49
CA LEU A 237 -7.91 -13.88 13.63
C LEU A 237 -6.91 -14.93 14.14
N GLU A 238 -7.33 -16.19 14.24
CA GLU A 238 -6.44 -17.27 14.61
C GLU A 238 -5.28 -17.41 13.62
N LYS A 239 -5.55 -17.35 12.31
CA LYS A 239 -4.49 -17.36 11.28
C LYS A 239 -3.52 -16.20 11.45
N ILE A 240 -4.02 -14.97 11.68
CA ILE A 240 -3.19 -13.79 11.91
C ILE A 240 -2.25 -14.00 13.10
N ILE A 241 -2.80 -14.49 14.22
CA ILE A 241 -2.03 -14.76 15.44
C ILE A 241 -0.97 -15.84 15.18
N ARG A 242 -1.35 -16.96 14.56
CA ARG A 242 -0.43 -18.08 14.28
C ARG A 242 0.70 -17.67 13.36
N GLU A 243 0.43 -16.91 12.29
CA GLU A 243 1.45 -16.47 11.35
C GLU A 243 2.42 -15.44 11.98
N ASN A 244 1.92 -14.53 12.83
CA ASN A 244 2.78 -13.63 13.58
C ASN A 244 3.66 -14.42 14.57
N TYR A 245 3.07 -15.34 15.33
CA TYR A 245 3.81 -16.18 16.28
C TYR A 245 4.88 -17.04 15.61
N ALA A 246 4.61 -17.60 14.42
CA ALA A 246 5.58 -18.37 13.64
C ALA A 246 6.80 -17.53 13.23
N GLN A 247 6.65 -16.21 13.08
CA GLN A 247 7.74 -15.26 12.85
C GLN A 247 8.41 -14.75 14.14
N LYS A 248 8.03 -15.26 15.31
CA LYS A 248 8.51 -14.80 16.64
C LYS A 248 8.16 -13.33 16.91
N ILE A 249 6.93 -12.96 16.58
CA ILE A 249 6.34 -11.64 16.78
C ILE A 249 5.22 -11.78 17.81
#